data_23c4807a08b7a71928e61dab9caa77ff
#
_entry.id   23c4807a08b7a71928e61dab9caa77ff
#
_cell.length_a   1.000
_cell.length_b   1.000
_cell.length_c   1.000
_cell.angle_alpha   90.00
_cell.angle_beta   90.00
_cell.angle_gamma   90.00
#
_symmetry.space_group_name_H-M   'P 1'
#
loop_
_entity.id
_entity.type
_entity.pdbx_description
1 polymer ?
#
loop_
_entity_poly.entity_id
_entity_poly.type
_entity_poly.pdbx_seq_one_letter_code
_entity_poly.pdbx_strand_id
1 'polypeptide(L)'
;MMKICFIYSNRAEYSELKPFIEYFQLNTITKVIDISKKIKKLENDLNLFKIYEECYKKFSKEKFDYICILGDRRELPFITLAAFYLDIKIIHIAAGDFSESNTIYDQYIRPMISIPSNFQICFSKESKKSVEKLFLSIPYLK
;
A
#
# COMPACT_ATOMS: atom_id res chain seq x y z
N MET A 1 15.29 12.44 11.31
CA MET A 1 14.87 12.57 9.89
C MET A 1 13.83 11.50 9.63
N MET A 2 12.70 11.84 8.99
CA MET A 2 11.58 10.95 8.68
C MET A 2 12.03 9.81 7.76
N LYS A 3 11.61 8.58 8.06
CA LYS A 3 12.01 7.37 7.33
C LYS A 3 10.82 6.75 6.61
N ILE A 4 10.87 6.75 5.28
CA ILE A 4 9.77 6.30 4.41
C ILE A 4 10.21 5.06 3.63
N CYS A 5 9.33 4.07 3.54
CA CYS A 5 9.53 2.89 2.71
C CYS A 5 8.50 2.81 1.59
N PHE A 6 8.96 2.70 0.35
CA PHE A 6 8.16 2.38 -0.82
C PHE A 6 8.27 0.91 -1.14
N ILE A 7 7.14 0.26 -1.41
CA ILE A 7 7.09 -1.16 -1.71
C ILE A 7 6.46 -1.35 -3.08
N TYR A 8 7.11 -2.16 -3.93
CA TYR A 8 6.59 -2.52 -5.23
C TYR A 8 6.80 -4.01 -5.53
N SER A 9 5.98 -4.55 -6.41
CA SER A 9 5.98 -5.95 -6.80
C SER A 9 6.26 -6.20 -8.29
N ASN A 10 6.26 -5.15 -9.10
CA ASN A 10 6.57 -5.24 -10.53
C ASN A 10 7.10 -3.92 -11.09
N ARG A 11 7.57 -3.95 -12.35
CA ARG A 11 8.16 -2.77 -13.02
C ARG A 11 7.17 -1.63 -13.25
N ALA A 12 5.91 -1.95 -13.52
CA ALA A 12 4.89 -0.92 -13.74
C ALA A 12 4.66 -0.11 -12.47
N GLU A 13 4.45 -0.78 -11.34
CA GLU A 13 4.33 -0.12 -10.03
C GLU A 13 5.57 0.72 -9.69
N TYR A 14 6.77 0.21 -9.95
CA TYR A 14 7.99 0.98 -9.72
C TYR A 14 8.02 2.25 -10.56
N SER A 15 7.62 2.18 -11.84
CA SER A 15 7.58 3.34 -12.74
C SER A 15 6.59 4.40 -12.24
N GLU A 16 5.44 3.99 -11.73
CA GLU A 16 4.44 4.89 -11.15
C GLU A 16 4.87 5.48 -9.81
N LEU A 17 5.60 4.71 -8.99
CA LEU A 17 6.13 5.17 -7.70
C LEU A 17 7.36 6.07 -7.84
N LYS A 18 8.09 5.98 -8.94
CA LYS A 18 9.36 6.67 -9.14
C LYS A 18 9.29 8.19 -8.88
N PRO A 19 8.30 8.94 -9.39
CA PRO A 19 8.20 10.38 -9.10
C PRO A 19 8.05 10.68 -7.60
N PHE A 20 7.29 9.85 -6.88
CA PHE A 20 7.13 9.98 -5.43
C PHE A 20 8.44 9.67 -4.71
N ILE A 21 9.14 8.59 -5.09
CA ILE A 21 10.42 8.21 -4.51
C ILE A 21 11.43 9.34 -4.68
N GLU A 22 11.58 9.88 -5.88
CA GLU A 22 12.50 10.98 -6.19
C GLU A 22 12.17 12.24 -5.36
N TYR A 23 10.90 12.60 -5.24
CA TYR A 23 10.45 13.73 -4.44
C TYR A 23 10.79 13.56 -2.95
N PHE A 24 10.48 12.39 -2.39
CA PHE A 24 10.72 12.15 -0.96
C PHE A 24 12.21 11.99 -0.62
N GLN A 25 13.04 11.50 -1.54
CA GLN A 25 14.49 11.38 -1.34
C GLN A 25 15.17 12.73 -1.08
N LEU A 26 14.55 13.84 -1.48
CA LEU A 26 15.11 15.18 -1.25
C LEU A 26 15.15 15.56 0.23
N ASN A 27 14.21 15.05 1.05
CA ASN A 27 14.01 15.52 2.44
C ASN A 27 13.82 14.40 3.47
N THR A 28 13.91 13.13 3.06
CA THR A 28 13.66 11.98 3.94
C THR A 28 14.66 10.85 3.73
N ILE A 29 14.76 9.95 4.71
CA ILE A 29 15.44 8.67 4.50
C ILE A 29 14.46 7.77 3.76
N THR A 30 14.65 7.64 2.45
CA THR A 30 13.78 6.84 1.60
C THR A 30 14.38 5.47 1.34
N LYS A 31 13.64 4.41 1.63
CA LYS A 31 13.96 3.03 1.28
C LYS A 31 12.97 2.49 0.26
N VAL A 32 13.47 1.69 -0.66
CA VAL A 32 12.65 1.03 -1.69
C VAL A 32 12.81 -0.48 -1.53
N ILE A 33 11.70 -1.20 -1.44
CA ILE A 33 11.67 -2.65 -1.28
C ILE A 33 11.00 -3.29 -2.50
N ASP A 34 11.77 -4.07 -3.23
CA ASP A 34 11.28 -4.93 -4.31
C ASP A 34 10.86 -6.29 -3.72
N ILE A 35 9.57 -6.62 -3.85
CA ILE A 35 9.03 -7.91 -3.45
C ILE A 35 8.70 -8.83 -4.64
N SER A 36 9.00 -8.41 -5.87
CA SER A 36 8.63 -9.13 -7.10
C SER A 36 9.10 -10.59 -7.13
N LYS A 37 10.35 -10.83 -6.73
CA LYS A 37 10.93 -12.19 -6.68
C LYS A 37 10.25 -13.07 -5.62
N LYS A 38 9.82 -12.48 -4.52
CA LYS A 38 9.14 -13.19 -3.43
C LYS A 38 7.73 -13.58 -3.84
N ILE A 39 7.00 -12.66 -4.45
CA ILE A 39 5.65 -12.93 -4.96
C ILE A 39 5.66 -14.05 -5.98
N LYS A 40 6.56 -14.03 -6.97
CA LYS A 40 6.67 -15.11 -7.96
C LYS A 40 6.89 -16.48 -7.31
N LYS A 41 7.68 -16.54 -6.24
CA LYS A 41 7.92 -17.79 -5.49
C LYS A 41 6.67 -18.22 -4.70
N LEU A 42 5.87 -17.27 -4.24
CA LEU A 42 4.67 -17.49 -3.40
C LEU A 42 3.39 -17.71 -4.23
N GLU A 43 3.36 -17.28 -5.49
CA GLU A 43 2.24 -17.52 -6.41
C GLU A 43 1.95 -19.01 -6.58
N ASN A 44 2.96 -19.88 -6.46
CA ASN A 44 2.83 -21.32 -6.52
C ASN A 44 2.34 -21.96 -5.21
N ASP A 45 2.51 -21.27 -4.06
CA ASP A 45 2.21 -21.83 -2.73
C ASP A 45 0.99 -21.21 -2.05
N LEU A 46 0.34 -20.19 -2.64
CA LEU A 46 -0.79 -19.41 -2.06
C LEU A 46 -0.54 -18.89 -0.63
N ASN A 47 0.69 -18.85 -0.17
CA ASN A 47 0.99 -18.50 1.21
C ASN A 47 1.31 -17.01 1.39
N LEU A 48 0.26 -16.17 1.26
CA LEU A 48 0.35 -14.73 1.46
C LEU A 48 0.72 -14.33 2.90
N PHE A 49 0.52 -15.21 3.88
CA PHE A 49 0.95 -14.99 5.27
C PHE A 49 2.46 -14.88 5.40
N LYS A 50 3.26 -15.53 4.54
CA LYS A 50 4.71 -15.36 4.52
C LYS A 50 5.12 -13.92 4.18
N ILE A 51 4.34 -13.25 3.32
CA ILE A 51 4.57 -11.82 3.00
C ILE A 51 4.37 -10.98 4.25
N TYR A 52 3.27 -11.22 4.98
CA TYR A 52 3.02 -10.56 6.26
C TYR A 52 4.18 -10.76 7.24
N GLU A 53 4.58 -12.01 7.49
CA GLU A 53 5.64 -12.32 8.45
C GLU A 53 6.98 -11.65 8.10
N GLU A 54 7.38 -11.69 6.82
CA GLU A 54 8.61 -11.08 6.35
C GLU A 54 8.58 -9.56 6.44
N CYS A 55 7.46 -8.94 6.05
CA CYS A 55 7.26 -7.50 6.18
C CYS A 55 7.26 -7.09 7.65
N TYR A 56 6.55 -7.81 8.51
CA TYR A 56 6.50 -7.55 9.94
C TYR A 56 7.91 -7.58 10.56
N LYS A 57 8.69 -8.65 10.31
CA LYS A 57 10.08 -8.79 10.80
C LYS A 57 10.97 -7.64 10.29
N LYS A 58 10.82 -7.27 9.01
CA LYS A 58 11.63 -6.22 8.41
C LYS A 58 11.27 -4.84 8.95
N PHE A 59 9.98 -4.53 9.04
CA PHE A 59 9.49 -3.25 9.55
C PHE A 59 9.83 -3.06 11.03
N SER A 60 9.67 -4.09 11.85
CA SER A 60 10.07 -4.08 13.27
C SER A 60 11.55 -3.73 13.46
N LYS A 61 12.41 -4.29 12.59
CA LYS A 61 13.87 -4.06 12.67
C LYS A 61 14.24 -2.66 12.18
N GLU A 62 13.65 -2.22 11.10
CA GLU A 62 14.06 -0.99 10.40
C GLU A 62 13.38 0.29 10.90
N LYS A 63 12.24 0.16 11.58
CA LYS A 63 11.48 1.24 12.21
C LYS A 63 11.20 2.39 11.23
N PHE A 64 10.26 2.18 10.31
CA PHE A 64 9.78 3.19 9.38
C PHE A 64 8.73 4.08 10.04
N ASP A 65 8.68 5.36 9.67
CA ASP A 65 7.58 6.27 10.02
C ASP A 65 6.38 6.08 9.08
N TYR A 66 6.68 5.76 7.79
CA TYR A 66 5.67 5.58 6.75
C TYR A 66 5.99 4.41 5.83
N ILE A 67 4.93 3.70 5.43
CA ILE A 67 4.95 2.73 4.33
C ILE A 67 4.08 3.28 3.20
N CYS A 68 4.62 3.34 2.00
CA CYS A 68 3.90 3.75 0.79
C CYS A 68 3.56 2.52 -0.05
N ILE A 69 2.29 2.35 -0.36
CA ILE A 69 1.71 1.22 -1.11
C ILE A 69 0.92 1.77 -2.28
N LEU A 70 1.08 1.18 -3.47
CA LEU A 70 0.38 1.58 -4.69
C LEU A 70 -0.61 0.51 -5.15
N GLY A 71 -1.84 0.93 -5.42
CA GLY A 71 -2.83 0.11 -6.12
C GLY A 71 -3.61 -0.87 -5.24
N ASP A 72 -3.89 -2.07 -5.78
CA ASP A 72 -4.89 -3.01 -5.26
C ASP A 72 -4.52 -4.48 -5.40
N ARG A 73 -3.25 -4.79 -5.52
CA ARG A 73 -2.82 -6.19 -5.65
C ARG A 73 -3.11 -6.99 -4.39
N ARG A 74 -3.39 -8.29 -4.55
CA ARG A 74 -3.83 -9.22 -3.49
C ARG A 74 -2.85 -9.39 -2.33
N GLU A 75 -1.57 -9.15 -2.53
CA GLU A 75 -0.54 -9.20 -1.48
C GLU A 75 -0.50 -7.95 -0.61
N LEU A 76 -0.97 -6.81 -1.11
CA LEU A 76 -0.86 -5.52 -0.42
C LEU A 76 -1.62 -5.45 0.90
N PRO A 77 -2.81 -6.07 1.08
CA PRO A 77 -3.46 -6.12 2.39
C PRO A 77 -2.59 -6.75 3.48
N PHE A 78 -1.77 -7.74 3.14
CA PHE A 78 -0.87 -8.40 4.10
C PHE A 78 0.30 -7.49 4.52
N ILE A 79 0.81 -6.68 3.60
CA ILE A 79 1.83 -5.65 3.87
C ILE A 79 1.23 -4.54 4.73
N THR A 80 0.02 -4.10 4.37
CA THR A 80 -0.76 -3.11 5.11
C THR A 80 -1.00 -3.56 6.55
N LEU A 81 -1.40 -4.81 6.73
CA LEU A 81 -1.62 -5.41 8.05
C LEU A 81 -0.35 -5.42 8.89
N ALA A 82 0.80 -5.76 8.29
CA ALA A 82 2.09 -5.74 8.99
C ALA A 82 2.47 -4.33 9.47
N ALA A 83 2.25 -3.32 8.63
CA ALA A 83 2.48 -1.92 9.00
C ALA A 83 1.51 -1.46 10.10
N PHE A 84 0.21 -1.80 9.97
CA PHE A 84 -0.83 -1.46 10.93
C PHE A 84 -0.53 -1.99 12.33
N TYR A 85 -0.16 -3.27 12.47
CA TYR A 85 0.17 -3.87 13.76
C TYR A 85 1.47 -3.33 14.41
N LEU A 86 2.30 -2.65 13.64
CA LEU A 86 3.52 -1.99 14.12
C LEU A 86 3.34 -0.48 14.34
N ASP A 87 2.10 0.01 14.23
CA ASP A 87 1.76 1.43 14.35
C ASP A 87 2.54 2.34 13.37
N ILE A 88 2.88 1.78 12.20
CA ILE A 88 3.53 2.51 11.12
C ILE A 88 2.45 3.15 10.25
N LYS A 89 2.57 4.45 9.99
CA LYS A 89 1.61 5.16 9.15
C LYS A 89 1.67 4.68 7.70
N ILE A 90 0.51 4.56 7.07
CA ILE A 90 0.36 4.01 5.73
C ILE A 90 -0.13 5.11 4.78
N ILE A 91 0.53 5.22 3.62
CA ILE A 91 0.14 6.06 2.50
C ILE A 91 -0.30 5.14 1.37
N HIS A 92 -1.59 5.17 1.02
CA HIS A 92 -2.14 4.42 -0.10
C HIS A 92 -2.20 5.31 -1.34
N ILE A 93 -1.40 4.99 -2.35
CA ILE A 93 -1.32 5.68 -3.63
C ILE A 93 -2.23 5.00 -4.64
N ALA A 94 -2.88 5.75 -5.52
CA ALA A 94 -3.96 5.32 -6.41
C ALA A 94 -5.19 4.81 -5.64
N ALA A 95 -5.47 5.39 -4.48
CA ALA A 95 -6.65 5.07 -3.69
C ALA A 95 -7.92 5.50 -4.43
N GLY A 96 -8.97 4.66 -4.35
CA GLY A 96 -10.28 4.94 -4.94
C GLY A 96 -10.34 4.84 -6.46
N ASP A 97 -9.27 4.45 -7.14
CA ASP A 97 -9.31 4.14 -8.57
C ASP A 97 -10.08 2.82 -8.78
N PHE A 98 -11.08 2.88 -9.65
CA PHE A 98 -11.84 1.70 -10.06
C PHE A 98 -11.56 1.43 -11.54
N SER A 99 -11.31 0.16 -11.87
CA SER A 99 -11.29 -0.26 -13.26
C SER A 99 -12.73 -0.27 -13.84
N GLU A 100 -12.86 -0.10 -15.14
CA GLU A 100 -14.17 -0.21 -15.82
C GLU A 100 -14.84 -1.56 -15.57
N SER A 101 -14.05 -2.60 -15.33
CA SER A 101 -14.53 -3.96 -15.05
C SER A 101 -15.09 -4.16 -13.65
N ASN A 102 -14.90 -3.18 -12.72
CA ASN A 102 -15.37 -3.25 -11.35
C ASN A 102 -15.09 -4.61 -10.69
N THR A 103 -13.82 -4.99 -10.68
CA THR A 103 -13.37 -6.31 -10.23
C THR A 103 -13.45 -6.47 -8.72
N ILE A 104 -13.27 -7.72 -8.24
CA ILE A 104 -13.15 -8.02 -6.81
C ILE A 104 -11.99 -7.23 -6.16
N TYR A 105 -10.95 -6.89 -6.91
CA TYR A 105 -9.82 -6.09 -6.42
C TYR A 105 -10.26 -4.68 -6.07
N ASP A 106 -11.04 -4.04 -6.94
CA ASP A 106 -11.56 -2.69 -6.69
C ASP A 106 -12.55 -2.67 -5.53
N GLN A 107 -13.45 -3.67 -5.48
CA GLN A 107 -14.54 -3.71 -4.51
C GLN A 107 -14.08 -4.07 -3.09
N TYR A 108 -13.06 -4.92 -2.95
CA TYR A 108 -12.65 -5.48 -1.66
C TYR A 108 -11.19 -5.21 -1.33
N ILE A 109 -10.27 -5.52 -2.23
CA ILE A 109 -8.83 -5.42 -1.92
C ILE A 109 -8.41 -3.96 -1.72
N ARG A 110 -8.83 -3.06 -2.61
CA ARG A 110 -8.50 -1.64 -2.50
C ARG A 110 -9.07 -1.00 -1.22
N PRO A 111 -10.35 -1.21 -0.84
CA PRO A 111 -10.85 -0.81 0.47
C PRO A 111 -10.09 -1.40 1.66
N MET A 112 -9.70 -2.67 1.62
CA MET A 112 -8.89 -3.30 2.69
C MET A 112 -7.54 -2.60 2.91
N ILE A 113 -7.00 -1.95 1.88
CA ILE A 113 -5.78 -1.16 1.98
C ILE A 113 -6.10 0.26 2.43
N SER A 114 -7.14 0.89 1.84
CA SER A 114 -7.49 2.29 2.12
C SER A 114 -7.98 2.51 3.55
N ILE A 115 -8.79 1.60 4.09
CA ILE A 115 -9.39 1.76 5.43
C ILE A 115 -8.34 1.92 6.54
N PRO A 116 -7.31 1.08 6.64
CA PRO A 116 -6.27 1.24 7.65
C PRO A 116 -5.21 2.28 7.27
N SER A 117 -5.26 2.88 6.09
CA SER A 117 -4.29 3.87 5.64
C SER A 117 -4.56 5.26 6.23
N ASN A 118 -3.51 5.93 6.67
CA ASN A 118 -3.59 7.27 7.24
C ASN A 118 -3.76 8.35 6.17
N PHE A 119 -3.22 8.10 4.97
CA PHE A 119 -3.30 9.01 3.83
C PHE A 119 -3.66 8.27 2.56
N GLN A 120 -4.54 8.88 1.76
CA GLN A 120 -4.95 8.39 0.45
C GLN A 120 -4.58 9.41 -0.62
N ILE A 121 -3.80 8.98 -1.60
CA ILE A 121 -3.46 9.78 -2.79
C ILE A 121 -4.32 9.28 -3.94
N CYS A 122 -5.24 10.13 -4.38
CA CYS A 122 -6.17 9.84 -5.47
C CYS A 122 -5.69 10.55 -6.74
N PHE A 123 -5.73 9.87 -7.88
CA PHE A 123 -5.27 10.42 -9.15
C PHE A 123 -6.35 11.22 -9.90
N SER A 124 -7.62 11.10 -9.48
CA SER A 124 -8.73 11.81 -10.08
C SER A 124 -9.72 12.34 -9.03
N LYS A 125 -10.61 13.24 -9.46
CA LYS A 125 -11.73 13.71 -8.61
C LYS A 125 -12.73 12.57 -8.33
N GLU A 126 -12.91 11.67 -9.27
CA GLU A 126 -13.75 10.49 -9.17
C GLU A 126 -13.21 9.53 -8.12
N SER A 127 -11.92 9.24 -8.16
CA SER A 127 -11.24 8.41 -7.16
C SER A 127 -11.35 9.02 -5.76
N LYS A 128 -11.19 10.34 -5.63
CA LYS A 128 -11.38 11.04 -4.35
C LYS A 128 -12.81 10.86 -3.82
N LYS A 129 -13.83 11.07 -4.66
CA LYS A 129 -15.24 10.87 -4.26
C LYS A 129 -15.50 9.43 -3.81
N SER A 130 -14.90 8.46 -4.48
CA SER A 130 -15.02 7.04 -4.12
C SER A 130 -14.44 6.76 -2.74
N VAL A 131 -13.27 7.32 -2.43
CA VAL A 131 -12.65 7.22 -1.10
C VAL A 131 -13.51 7.91 -0.05
N GLU A 132 -13.97 9.13 -0.29
CA GLU A 132 -14.86 9.86 0.62
C GLU A 132 -16.13 9.06 0.92
N LYS A 133 -16.77 8.48 -0.10
CA LYS A 133 -17.95 7.63 0.07
C LYS A 133 -17.66 6.38 0.89
N LEU A 134 -16.50 5.74 0.69
CA LEU A 134 -16.06 4.60 1.48
C LEU A 134 -16.00 4.96 2.96
N PHE A 135 -15.31 6.05 3.32
CA PHE A 135 -15.16 6.46 4.73
C PHE A 135 -16.48 6.91 5.36
N LEU A 136 -17.35 7.57 4.61
CA LEU A 136 -18.69 7.94 5.08
C LEU A 136 -19.58 6.73 5.37
N SER A 137 -19.34 5.60 4.71
CA SER A 137 -20.08 4.36 4.93
C SER A 137 -19.69 3.60 6.20
N ILE A 138 -18.56 3.98 6.84
CA ILE A 138 -18.04 3.32 8.04
C ILE A 138 -18.45 4.14 9.28
N PRO A 139 -19.37 3.64 10.13
CA PRO A 139 -19.98 4.45 11.20
C PRO A 139 -19.01 5.00 12.24
N TYR A 140 -17.86 4.35 12.42
CA TYR A 140 -16.90 4.65 13.50
C TYR A 140 -15.65 5.43 13.06
N LEU A 141 -15.55 5.81 11.77
CA LEU A 141 -14.43 6.58 11.22
C LEU A 141 -14.79 8.05 10.95
N LYS A 142 -15.78 8.57 11.66
CA LYS A 142 -16.17 9.98 11.57
C LYS A 142 -15.38 10.87 12.51
#